data_0693b79f5541384673789bbfe404f145
#
_entry.id   0693b79f5541384673789bbfe404f145
#
_cell.length_a   1.000
_cell.length_b   1.000
_cell.length_c   1.000
_cell.angle_alpha   90.00
_cell.angle_beta   90.00
_cell.angle_gamma   90.00
#
_symmetry.space_group_name_H-M   'P 1'
#
loop_
_entity.id
_entity.type
_entity.pdbx_description
1 polymer ?
#
loop_
_entity_poly.entity_id
_entity_poly.type
_entity_poly.pdbx_seq_one_letter_code
_entity_poly.pdbx_strand_id
1 'polypeptide(L)'
;MERKAFLDNTLLTGGALLTGARSASAQTPVTTPFHLNYGIHDGLFKNLAGPEFTSQIRFAYDQGFRAIEDNGMMDRPAEQQKQIGDLLRQLNMTMGVFVLNFDHWPVSTSLCSGDKTWKDKFLQACREAVDVATRCNGKWITVVPGNYDHSLAIGYQTAHVIDTLRKGCEILEPHGLIMVLEALSDTPELFLRHPDQTFMICEAVNSPSCKYLFDMYHMQRNEGDIIGNIDRAWQHIAYLQIGDNPGRKEPGTGEMNYRNIFHHLYEKGYKGVLGMEHGMAGTGAEGEKALIAAYRQADSFL
;
A
#
# COMPACT_ATOMS: atom_id res chain seq x y z
N MET A 1 15.63 -1.24 85.46
CA MET A 1 16.41 -0.01 85.71
C MET A 1 16.27 0.82 84.49
N GLU A 2 15.30 1.78 84.45
CA GLU A 2 15.46 3.20 84.71
C GLU A 2 16.49 3.85 83.75
N ARG A 3 16.24 4.91 82.92
CA ARG A 3 15.43 6.15 83.12
C ARG A 3 15.27 6.80 81.71
N LYS A 4 14.08 7.28 81.39
CA LYS A 4 13.56 8.68 81.41
C LYS A 4 14.34 9.69 80.56
N ALA A 5 13.73 10.11 79.42
CA ALA A 5 12.99 11.34 79.15
C ALA A 5 13.85 12.62 78.95
N PHE A 6 13.67 13.35 77.92
CA PHE A 6 13.11 14.72 77.93
C PHE A 6 12.70 15.21 76.50
N LEU A 7 11.55 15.85 76.50
CA LEU A 7 10.94 16.57 75.36
C LEU A 7 11.77 17.81 75.04
N ASP A 8 11.79 18.16 73.75
CA ASP A 8 11.55 19.57 73.40
C ASP A 8 10.92 19.71 72.00
N ASN A 9 9.87 20.54 71.98
CA ASN A 9 9.10 20.94 70.80
C ASN A 9 9.87 21.97 69.97
N THR A 10 9.94 21.80 68.68
CA THR A 10 10.04 22.93 67.78
C THR A 10 9.21 22.66 66.49
N LEU A 11 8.11 23.40 66.35
CA LEU A 11 7.36 23.57 65.14
C LEU A 11 8.25 24.22 64.07
N LEU A 12 8.39 23.56 62.91
CA LEU A 12 8.81 24.24 61.69
C LEU A 12 7.88 23.80 60.56
N THR A 13 7.04 24.75 60.16
CA THR A 13 6.24 24.75 58.94
C THR A 13 7.15 24.70 57.73
N GLY A 14 7.12 23.60 56.97
CA GLY A 14 7.83 23.46 55.71
C GLY A 14 6.87 23.00 54.62
N GLY A 15 6.59 23.90 53.68
CA GLY A 15 5.66 23.67 52.59
C GLY A 15 6.04 22.48 51.72
N ALA A 16 5.06 21.66 51.42
CA ALA A 16 5.17 20.58 50.45
C ALA A 16 5.26 21.17 49.04
N LEU A 17 6.45 21.19 48.47
CA LEU A 17 6.68 21.37 47.06
C LEU A 17 6.24 20.07 46.35
N LEU A 18 5.02 20.08 45.80
CA LEU A 18 4.58 19.11 44.82
C LEU A 18 5.38 19.31 43.51
N THR A 19 6.51 18.66 43.42
CA THR A 19 7.19 18.47 42.13
C THR A 19 6.38 17.47 41.31
N GLY A 20 5.50 17.99 40.45
CA GLY A 20 4.86 17.22 39.41
C GLY A 20 5.93 16.60 38.51
N ALA A 21 6.23 15.34 38.71
CA ALA A 21 6.98 14.57 37.74
C ALA A 21 6.16 14.47 36.46
N ARG A 22 6.43 15.36 35.51
CA ARG A 22 6.02 15.13 34.12
C ARG A 22 6.72 13.87 33.69
N SER A 23 5.96 12.78 33.53
CA SER A 23 6.40 11.59 32.80
C SER A 23 6.73 12.04 31.39
N ALA A 24 8.00 12.30 31.11
CA ALA A 24 8.50 12.39 29.76
C ALA A 24 8.24 11.01 29.15
N SER A 25 7.26 10.90 28.25
CA SER A 25 7.15 9.75 27.40
C SER A 25 8.46 9.65 26.64
N ALA A 26 9.28 8.64 26.95
CA ALA A 26 10.48 8.35 26.19
C ALA A 26 10.03 8.09 24.75
N GLN A 27 10.28 9.06 23.86
CA GLN A 27 10.09 8.86 22.45
C GLN A 27 11.03 7.74 22.03
N THR A 28 10.47 6.63 21.56
CA THR A 28 11.26 5.57 20.94
C THR A 28 12.08 6.20 19.82
N PRO A 29 13.41 6.00 19.76
CA PRO A 29 14.20 6.61 18.68
C PRO A 29 13.68 6.12 17.32
N VAL A 30 13.41 7.06 16.42
CA VAL A 30 12.99 6.74 15.04
C VAL A 30 14.09 5.92 14.38
N THR A 31 13.75 4.74 13.93
CA THR A 31 14.68 3.84 13.25
C THR A 31 15.07 4.43 11.88
N THR A 32 16.31 4.19 11.45
CA THR A 32 16.77 4.60 10.09
C THR A 32 15.79 4.12 9.02
N PRO A 33 15.36 4.99 8.10
CA PRO A 33 14.52 4.58 6.98
C PRO A 33 15.13 3.45 6.16
N PHE A 34 14.29 2.69 5.48
CA PHE A 34 14.72 1.70 4.50
C PHE A 34 15.31 2.38 3.24
N HIS A 35 16.04 1.63 2.43
CA HIS A 35 16.59 2.10 1.15
C HIS A 35 15.50 2.29 0.09
N LEU A 36 14.46 1.44 0.14
CA LEU A 36 13.28 1.54 -0.71
C LEU A 36 12.04 1.96 0.10
N ASN A 37 11.01 2.43 -0.58
CA ASN A 37 9.82 3.00 0.05
C ASN A 37 8.71 1.96 0.18
N TYR A 38 8.74 1.16 1.24
CA TYR A 38 7.74 0.13 1.53
C TYR A 38 6.47 0.74 2.10
N GLY A 39 5.29 0.35 1.53
CA GLY A 39 3.96 0.81 1.92
C GLY A 39 3.22 -0.22 2.75
N ILE A 40 2.97 0.08 4.03
CA ILE A 40 2.19 -0.79 4.93
C ILE A 40 0.69 -0.64 4.65
N HIS A 41 -0.10 -1.68 4.93
CA HIS A 41 -1.56 -1.61 4.90
C HIS A 41 -2.19 -1.72 6.30
N ASP A 42 -3.49 -1.38 6.39
CA ASP A 42 -4.25 -1.45 7.64
C ASP A 42 -4.29 -2.88 8.20
N GLY A 43 -4.15 -2.98 9.49
CA GLY A 43 -4.14 -4.25 10.22
C GLY A 43 -2.79 -4.93 10.34
N LEU A 44 -1.75 -4.47 9.62
CA LEU A 44 -0.45 -5.10 9.61
C LEU A 44 0.28 -5.00 10.97
N PHE A 45 0.04 -3.92 11.72
CA PHE A 45 0.67 -3.66 13.03
C PHE A 45 -0.35 -3.47 14.17
N LYS A 46 -1.50 -4.12 14.08
CA LYS A 46 -2.58 -3.95 15.07
C LYS A 46 -2.26 -4.46 16.47
N ASN A 47 -1.32 -5.41 16.60
CA ASN A 47 -0.95 -5.96 17.90
C ASN A 47 0.10 -5.09 18.61
N LEU A 48 1.01 -4.45 17.89
CA LEU A 48 2.03 -3.56 18.44
C LEU A 48 1.54 -2.12 18.60
N ALA A 49 0.67 -1.66 17.69
CA ALA A 49 0.23 -0.26 17.64
C ALA A 49 -1.26 -0.04 17.96
N GLY A 50 -2.02 -1.11 18.16
CA GLY A 50 -3.47 -1.04 18.37
C GLY A 50 -4.30 -1.07 17.06
N PRO A 51 -5.64 -1.12 17.17
CA PRO A 51 -6.52 -1.35 16.03
C PRO A 51 -6.63 -0.15 15.09
N GLU A 52 -6.36 1.07 15.58
CA GLU A 52 -6.53 2.28 14.78
C GLU A 52 -5.44 2.41 13.72
N PHE A 53 -5.82 2.57 12.45
CA PHE A 53 -4.85 2.66 11.36
C PHE A 53 -3.89 3.84 11.51
N THR A 54 -4.35 4.98 12.00
CA THR A 54 -3.49 6.14 12.28
C THR A 54 -2.41 5.86 13.34
N SER A 55 -2.69 5.00 14.31
CA SER A 55 -1.68 4.53 15.28
C SER A 55 -0.67 3.60 14.63
N GLN A 56 -1.12 2.71 13.75
CA GLN A 56 -0.25 1.82 12.97
C GLN A 56 0.67 2.60 12.03
N ILE A 57 0.17 3.67 11.39
CA ILE A 57 0.97 4.58 10.55
C ILE A 57 2.09 5.24 11.36
N ARG A 58 1.81 5.76 12.56
CA ARG A 58 2.83 6.34 13.44
C ARG A 58 3.89 5.31 13.85
N PHE A 59 3.42 4.14 14.27
CA PHE A 59 4.32 3.02 14.61
C PHE A 59 5.21 2.64 13.42
N ALA A 60 4.65 2.47 12.24
CA ALA A 60 5.39 2.14 11.02
C ALA A 60 6.45 3.22 10.70
N TYR A 61 6.10 4.50 10.85
CA TYR A 61 7.06 5.60 10.71
C TYR A 61 8.24 5.45 11.65
N ASP A 62 8.00 5.14 12.93
CA ASP A 62 9.03 4.92 13.95
C ASP A 62 9.90 3.69 13.62
N GLN A 63 9.33 2.69 12.93
CA GLN A 63 10.06 1.53 12.43
C GLN A 63 10.82 1.78 11.11
N GLY A 64 10.73 2.97 10.53
CA GLY A 64 11.45 3.35 9.33
C GLY A 64 10.68 3.24 8.02
N PHE A 65 9.42 2.81 8.02
CA PHE A 65 8.56 2.82 6.85
C PHE A 65 8.17 4.26 6.47
N ARG A 66 7.99 4.53 5.19
CA ARG A 66 7.69 5.90 4.70
C ARG A 66 6.51 5.95 3.73
N ALA A 67 5.78 4.85 3.57
CA ALA A 67 4.56 4.82 2.77
C ALA A 67 3.48 3.94 3.41
N ILE A 68 2.26 4.12 2.94
CA ILE A 68 1.13 3.21 3.18
C ILE A 68 0.48 2.86 1.84
N GLU A 69 -0.34 1.81 1.82
CA GLU A 69 -1.40 1.60 0.82
C GLU A 69 -2.70 1.26 1.54
N ASP A 70 -3.83 1.50 0.90
CA ASP A 70 -5.14 1.21 1.50
C ASP A 70 -6.18 0.93 0.42
N ASN A 71 -6.34 -0.33 0.09
CA ASN A 71 -7.28 -0.79 -0.93
C ASN A 71 -8.73 -0.35 -0.65
N GLY A 72 -9.10 -0.20 0.63
CA GLY A 72 -10.42 0.25 1.08
C GLY A 72 -10.59 1.76 1.24
N MET A 73 -9.65 2.59 0.80
CA MET A 73 -9.70 4.03 1.05
C MET A 73 -10.98 4.71 0.54
N MET A 74 -11.52 4.29 -0.60
CA MET A 74 -12.78 4.85 -1.12
C MET A 74 -13.99 4.57 -0.22
N ASP A 75 -13.97 3.47 0.53
CA ASP A 75 -15.06 3.07 1.43
C ASP A 75 -14.96 3.71 2.82
N ARG A 76 -13.82 4.33 3.15
CA ARG A 76 -13.65 5.06 4.41
C ARG A 76 -14.48 6.35 4.41
N PRO A 77 -15.05 6.74 5.56
CA PRO A 77 -15.66 8.06 5.71
C PRO A 77 -14.68 9.18 5.33
N ALA A 78 -15.17 10.23 4.68
CA ALA A 78 -14.36 11.35 4.20
C ALA A 78 -13.47 11.97 5.30
N GLU A 79 -13.95 12.00 6.53
CA GLU A 79 -13.18 12.49 7.69
C GLU A 79 -11.97 11.59 7.99
N GLN A 80 -12.14 10.26 7.91
CA GLN A 80 -11.00 9.33 8.07
C GLN A 80 -9.98 9.46 6.95
N GLN A 81 -10.45 9.60 5.69
CA GLN A 81 -9.57 9.84 4.54
C GLN A 81 -8.72 11.10 4.77
N LYS A 82 -9.35 12.18 5.26
CA LYS A 82 -8.66 13.42 5.58
C LYS A 82 -7.68 13.26 6.74
N GLN A 83 -8.06 12.59 7.83
CA GLN A 83 -7.19 12.33 8.98
C GLN A 83 -5.94 11.54 8.59
N ILE A 84 -6.10 10.51 7.75
CA ILE A 84 -4.98 9.74 7.20
C ILE A 84 -4.09 10.65 6.34
N GLY A 85 -4.67 11.41 5.41
CA GLY A 85 -3.92 12.33 4.55
C GLY A 85 -3.16 13.42 5.33
N ASP A 86 -3.78 13.99 6.37
CA ASP A 86 -3.14 14.98 7.25
C ASP A 86 -1.95 14.36 8.00
N LEU A 87 -2.13 13.14 8.52
CA LEU A 87 -1.07 12.42 9.20
C LEU A 87 0.11 12.09 8.27
N LEU A 88 -0.16 11.63 7.05
CA LEU A 88 0.88 11.35 6.06
C LEU A 88 1.69 12.60 5.73
N ARG A 89 1.02 13.75 5.53
CA ARG A 89 1.71 15.04 5.32
C ARG A 89 2.56 15.43 6.52
N GLN A 90 2.03 15.30 7.74
CA GLN A 90 2.77 15.59 8.99
C GLN A 90 4.04 14.76 9.12
N LEU A 91 3.98 13.47 8.76
CA LEU A 91 5.09 12.52 8.87
C LEU A 91 5.98 12.47 7.61
N ASN A 92 5.65 13.23 6.55
CA ASN A 92 6.30 13.15 5.25
C ASN A 92 6.31 11.70 4.71
N MET A 93 5.16 11.03 4.82
CA MET A 93 4.93 9.70 4.28
C MET A 93 4.11 9.77 2.99
N THR A 94 4.26 8.77 2.14
CA THR A 94 3.57 8.67 0.85
C THR A 94 2.31 7.84 0.98
N MET A 95 1.20 8.34 0.44
CA MET A 95 0.03 7.50 0.12
C MET A 95 0.34 6.70 -1.14
N GLY A 96 0.28 5.39 -1.06
CA GLY A 96 0.38 4.45 -2.18
C GLY A 96 -0.95 4.32 -2.93
N VAL A 97 -1.27 3.11 -3.38
CA VAL A 97 -2.52 2.84 -4.09
C VAL A 97 -3.72 2.77 -3.16
N PHE A 98 -4.87 3.07 -3.74
CA PHE A 98 -6.20 2.62 -3.31
C PHE A 98 -6.95 2.07 -4.52
N VAL A 99 -7.93 1.18 -4.29
CA VAL A 99 -8.68 0.54 -5.38
C VAL A 99 -9.80 1.43 -5.87
N LEU A 100 -9.97 1.50 -7.19
CA LEU A 100 -11.13 2.13 -7.82
C LEU A 100 -12.34 1.23 -7.66
N ASN A 101 -13.26 1.62 -6.77
CA ASN A 101 -14.43 0.83 -6.42
C ASN A 101 -15.60 1.14 -7.38
N PHE A 102 -15.77 0.33 -8.43
CA PHE A 102 -16.85 0.49 -9.41
C PHE A 102 -17.60 -0.82 -9.72
N ASP A 103 -17.08 -1.96 -9.31
CA ASP A 103 -17.72 -3.26 -9.45
C ASP A 103 -17.53 -4.13 -8.21
N HIS A 104 -18.16 -5.30 -8.21
CA HIS A 104 -18.01 -6.28 -7.12
C HIS A 104 -17.00 -7.36 -7.55
N TRP A 105 -15.73 -6.98 -7.55
CA TRP A 105 -14.67 -7.93 -7.82
C TRP A 105 -14.74 -9.13 -6.84
N PRO A 106 -14.49 -10.39 -7.29
CA PRO A 106 -13.98 -10.80 -8.61
C PRO A 106 -15.05 -11.33 -9.59
N VAL A 107 -16.31 -11.03 -9.41
CA VAL A 107 -17.42 -11.78 -10.03
C VAL A 107 -18.02 -11.15 -11.29
N SER A 108 -17.62 -9.97 -11.70
CA SER A 108 -18.24 -9.30 -12.84
C SER A 108 -17.35 -9.21 -14.07
N THR A 109 -17.95 -9.41 -15.23
CA THR A 109 -17.38 -9.05 -16.53
C THR A 109 -17.65 -7.56 -16.72
N SER A 110 -16.78 -6.69 -16.20
CA SER A 110 -17.02 -5.25 -16.14
C SER A 110 -16.55 -4.53 -17.42
N LEU A 111 -15.34 -3.99 -17.45
CA LEU A 111 -14.86 -3.20 -18.60
C LEU A 111 -14.73 -4.02 -19.89
N CYS A 112 -14.48 -5.32 -19.77
CA CYS A 112 -14.32 -6.25 -20.88
C CYS A 112 -15.61 -6.44 -21.70
N SER A 113 -16.77 -6.35 -21.05
CA SER A 113 -18.07 -6.54 -21.72
C SER A 113 -18.38 -5.48 -22.77
N GLY A 114 -17.81 -4.28 -22.66
CA GLY A 114 -18.21 -3.12 -23.46
C GLY A 114 -19.58 -2.54 -23.10
N ASP A 115 -20.22 -3.04 -22.04
CA ASP A 115 -21.53 -2.56 -21.59
C ASP A 115 -21.45 -1.12 -21.08
N LYS A 116 -22.39 -0.30 -21.55
CA LYS A 116 -22.46 1.11 -21.20
C LYS A 116 -22.64 1.34 -19.68
N THR A 117 -23.35 0.47 -19.00
CA THR A 117 -23.59 0.59 -17.56
C THR A 117 -22.29 0.48 -16.78
N TRP A 118 -21.42 -0.48 -17.13
CA TRP A 118 -20.10 -0.62 -16.50
C TRP A 118 -19.18 0.56 -16.81
N LYS A 119 -19.21 1.04 -18.04
CA LYS A 119 -18.47 2.23 -18.45
C LYS A 119 -18.88 3.46 -17.65
N ASP A 120 -20.20 3.70 -17.52
CA ASP A 120 -20.72 4.83 -16.75
C ASP A 120 -20.33 4.75 -15.26
N LYS A 121 -20.44 3.56 -14.64
CA LYS A 121 -19.99 3.32 -13.26
C LYS A 121 -18.50 3.60 -13.08
N PHE A 122 -17.68 3.08 -13.99
CA PHE A 122 -16.23 3.31 -13.96
C PHE A 122 -15.89 4.79 -14.05
N LEU A 123 -16.49 5.53 -14.99
CA LEU A 123 -16.25 6.97 -15.14
C LEU A 123 -16.76 7.77 -13.93
N GLN A 124 -17.84 7.34 -13.29
CA GLN A 124 -18.32 7.95 -12.07
C GLN A 124 -17.33 7.69 -10.92
N ALA A 125 -16.85 6.46 -10.75
CA ALA A 125 -15.83 6.13 -9.76
C ALA A 125 -14.53 6.92 -9.97
N CYS A 126 -14.11 7.15 -11.22
CA CYS A 126 -12.96 8.03 -11.51
C CYS A 126 -13.15 9.45 -10.98
N ARG A 127 -14.37 10.04 -11.09
CA ARG A 127 -14.66 11.36 -10.53
C ARG A 127 -14.60 11.35 -9.00
N GLU A 128 -15.20 10.35 -8.38
CA GLU A 128 -15.17 10.16 -6.91
C GLU A 128 -13.75 9.96 -6.39
N ALA A 129 -12.92 9.22 -7.13
CA ALA A 129 -11.52 9.00 -6.78
C ALA A 129 -10.69 10.29 -6.76
N VAL A 130 -11.04 11.32 -7.55
CA VAL A 130 -10.40 12.65 -7.49
C VAL A 130 -10.58 13.27 -6.10
N ASP A 131 -11.80 13.21 -5.56
CA ASP A 131 -12.10 13.75 -4.24
C ASP A 131 -11.39 12.96 -3.13
N VAL A 132 -11.36 11.62 -3.25
CA VAL A 132 -10.66 10.74 -2.31
C VAL A 132 -9.16 11.04 -2.33
N ALA A 133 -8.55 11.07 -3.51
CA ALA A 133 -7.12 11.38 -3.68
C ALA A 133 -6.74 12.75 -3.09
N THR A 134 -7.60 13.75 -3.27
CA THR A 134 -7.41 15.07 -2.67
C THR A 134 -7.38 15.01 -1.14
N ARG A 135 -8.28 14.24 -0.52
CA ARG A 135 -8.35 14.10 0.94
C ARG A 135 -7.17 13.32 1.52
N CYS A 136 -6.81 12.19 0.91
CA CYS A 136 -5.74 11.32 1.42
C CYS A 136 -4.35 11.63 0.85
N ASN A 137 -4.20 12.63 -0.04
CA ASN A 137 -2.97 12.94 -0.76
C ASN A 137 -2.49 11.77 -1.65
N GLY A 138 -3.44 11.06 -2.26
CA GLY A 138 -3.20 9.93 -3.15
C GLY A 138 -2.79 10.36 -4.55
N LYS A 139 -2.08 9.46 -5.24
CA LYS A 139 -1.65 9.64 -6.62
C LYS A 139 -2.02 8.45 -7.51
N TRP A 140 -1.98 7.25 -6.96
CA TRP A 140 -2.15 6.00 -7.70
C TRP A 140 -3.46 5.32 -7.32
N ILE A 141 -4.15 4.78 -8.32
CA ILE A 141 -5.46 4.17 -8.19
C ILE A 141 -5.41 2.82 -8.91
N THR A 142 -5.56 1.72 -8.16
CA THR A 142 -5.59 0.37 -8.72
C THR A 142 -6.86 0.16 -9.56
N VAL A 143 -6.70 -0.36 -10.76
CA VAL A 143 -7.80 -0.72 -11.65
C VAL A 143 -7.65 -2.15 -12.13
N VAL A 144 -8.69 -2.96 -11.92
CA VAL A 144 -8.83 -4.32 -12.45
C VAL A 144 -9.98 -4.31 -13.47
N PRO A 145 -9.75 -4.70 -14.75
CA PRO A 145 -10.77 -4.64 -15.79
C PRO A 145 -11.94 -5.61 -15.65
N GLY A 146 -11.89 -6.51 -14.67
CA GLY A 146 -12.92 -7.52 -14.42
C GLY A 146 -12.63 -8.85 -15.11
N ASN A 147 -13.68 -9.69 -15.17
CA ASN A 147 -13.59 -11.02 -15.72
C ASN A 147 -13.70 -11.02 -17.24
N TYR A 148 -13.12 -12.04 -17.83
CA TYR A 148 -13.22 -12.37 -19.23
C TYR A 148 -14.65 -12.80 -19.61
N ASP A 149 -15.16 -12.32 -20.76
CA ASP A 149 -16.44 -12.76 -21.31
C ASP A 149 -16.20 -13.85 -22.36
N HIS A 150 -16.57 -15.06 -22.06
CA HIS A 150 -16.39 -16.22 -22.95
C HIS A 150 -17.20 -16.13 -24.25
N SER A 151 -18.21 -15.26 -24.34
CA SER A 151 -19.01 -15.05 -25.54
C SER A 151 -18.38 -14.07 -26.52
N LEU A 152 -17.36 -13.31 -26.11
CA LEU A 152 -16.70 -12.29 -26.91
C LEU A 152 -15.25 -12.68 -27.25
N ALA A 153 -14.82 -12.39 -28.45
CA ALA A 153 -13.42 -12.53 -28.82
C ALA A 153 -12.53 -11.58 -28.00
N ILE A 154 -11.33 -12.04 -27.63
CA ILE A 154 -10.39 -11.30 -26.78
C ILE A 154 -10.04 -9.92 -27.34
N GLY A 155 -9.94 -9.78 -28.68
CA GLY A 155 -9.65 -8.50 -29.31
C GLY A 155 -10.74 -7.43 -29.09
N TYR A 156 -12.02 -7.83 -29.09
CA TYR A 156 -13.11 -6.91 -28.79
C TYR A 156 -13.07 -6.47 -27.32
N GLN A 157 -12.83 -7.40 -26.40
CA GLN A 157 -12.71 -7.09 -24.98
C GLN A 157 -11.55 -6.14 -24.71
N THR A 158 -10.40 -6.39 -25.33
CA THR A 158 -9.24 -5.51 -25.26
C THR A 158 -9.55 -4.10 -25.76
N ALA A 159 -10.26 -3.98 -26.89
CA ALA A 159 -10.68 -2.69 -27.42
C ALA A 159 -11.64 -1.95 -26.47
N HIS A 160 -12.61 -2.65 -25.88
CA HIS A 160 -13.53 -2.08 -24.89
C HIS A 160 -12.79 -1.55 -23.66
N VAL A 161 -11.83 -2.30 -23.12
CA VAL A 161 -10.98 -1.90 -22.00
C VAL A 161 -10.19 -0.65 -22.35
N ILE A 162 -9.47 -0.64 -23.48
CA ILE A 162 -8.65 0.51 -23.92
C ILE A 162 -9.52 1.77 -24.11
N ASP A 163 -10.67 1.66 -24.77
CA ASP A 163 -11.58 2.80 -24.98
C ASP A 163 -12.09 3.38 -23.65
N THR A 164 -12.43 2.49 -22.71
CA THR A 164 -12.93 2.92 -21.40
C THR A 164 -11.82 3.56 -20.54
N LEU A 165 -10.61 2.99 -20.54
CA LEU A 165 -9.47 3.55 -19.81
C LEU A 165 -9.06 4.93 -20.35
N ARG A 166 -9.09 5.14 -21.67
CA ARG A 166 -8.84 6.48 -22.28
C ARG A 166 -9.78 7.53 -21.72
N LYS A 167 -11.07 7.21 -21.58
CA LYS A 167 -12.05 8.13 -20.99
C LYS A 167 -11.84 8.36 -19.49
N GLY A 168 -11.37 7.36 -18.78
CA GLY A 168 -10.92 7.53 -17.39
C GLY A 168 -9.72 8.47 -17.31
N CYS A 169 -8.75 8.34 -18.20
CA CYS A 169 -7.61 9.24 -18.28
C CYS A 169 -8.02 10.70 -18.49
N GLU A 170 -9.00 10.98 -19.36
CA GLU A 170 -9.52 12.36 -19.56
C GLU A 170 -10.00 13.01 -18.25
N ILE A 171 -10.50 12.20 -17.28
CA ILE A 171 -10.92 12.67 -15.96
C ILE A 171 -9.73 12.85 -15.02
N LEU A 172 -8.76 11.92 -15.02
CA LEU A 172 -7.71 11.83 -14.03
C LEU A 172 -6.46 12.66 -14.35
N GLU A 173 -6.12 12.83 -15.63
CA GLU A 173 -4.95 13.59 -16.08
C GLU A 173 -4.90 15.03 -15.56
N PRO A 174 -6.02 15.81 -15.58
CA PRO A 174 -6.01 17.18 -15.07
C PRO A 174 -5.64 17.29 -13.59
N HIS A 175 -5.78 16.18 -12.84
CA HIS A 175 -5.48 16.08 -11.42
C HIS A 175 -4.13 15.40 -11.12
N GLY A 176 -3.38 14.99 -12.15
CA GLY A 176 -2.12 14.27 -12.00
C GLY A 176 -2.26 12.88 -11.38
N LEU A 177 -3.47 12.29 -11.43
CA LEU A 177 -3.77 10.97 -10.90
C LEU A 177 -3.48 9.89 -11.94
N ILE A 178 -3.05 8.72 -11.49
CA ILE A 178 -2.60 7.62 -12.34
C ILE A 178 -3.38 6.35 -11.99
N MET A 179 -4.16 5.86 -12.94
CA MET A 179 -4.65 4.48 -12.90
C MET A 179 -3.46 3.54 -13.07
N VAL A 180 -3.34 2.58 -12.18
CA VAL A 180 -2.34 1.51 -12.29
C VAL A 180 -3.07 0.19 -12.47
N LEU A 181 -2.94 -0.40 -13.66
CA LEU A 181 -3.60 -1.65 -14.04
C LEU A 181 -2.92 -2.81 -13.34
N GLU A 182 -3.69 -3.64 -12.67
CA GLU A 182 -3.19 -4.81 -11.97
C GLU A 182 -3.56 -6.10 -12.72
N ALA A 183 -2.54 -6.88 -13.07
CA ALA A 183 -2.70 -8.22 -13.59
C ALA A 183 -2.68 -9.22 -12.44
N LEU A 184 -3.71 -10.07 -12.36
CA LEU A 184 -3.97 -10.93 -11.21
C LEU A 184 -3.85 -12.41 -11.54
N SER A 185 -3.69 -13.24 -10.50
CA SER A 185 -3.58 -14.70 -10.62
C SER A 185 -4.63 -15.48 -9.81
N ASP A 186 -5.64 -14.79 -9.27
CA ASP A 186 -6.58 -15.40 -8.32
C ASP A 186 -7.48 -16.43 -8.97
N THR A 187 -8.02 -16.12 -10.14
CA THR A 187 -8.87 -17.03 -10.91
C THR A 187 -8.51 -17.02 -12.41
N PRO A 188 -8.80 -18.11 -13.15
CA PRO A 188 -8.58 -18.16 -14.60
C PRO A 188 -9.55 -17.27 -15.40
N GLU A 189 -10.65 -16.82 -14.80
CA GLU A 189 -11.67 -15.98 -15.44
C GLU A 189 -11.25 -14.52 -15.60
N LEU A 190 -10.21 -14.07 -14.91
CA LEU A 190 -9.72 -12.71 -15.00
C LEU A 190 -9.24 -12.37 -16.41
N PHE A 191 -9.68 -11.22 -16.91
CA PHE A 191 -9.27 -10.74 -18.23
C PHE A 191 -7.78 -10.39 -18.27
N LEU A 192 -7.30 -9.65 -17.26
CA LEU A 192 -5.92 -9.18 -17.21
C LEU A 192 -5.08 -10.07 -16.28
N ARG A 193 -4.10 -10.79 -16.87
CA ARG A 193 -3.31 -11.79 -16.13
C ARG A 193 -1.81 -11.77 -16.41
N HIS A 194 -1.37 -11.18 -17.53
CA HIS A 194 0.00 -11.31 -18.01
C HIS A 194 0.70 -9.96 -18.16
N PRO A 195 2.03 -9.88 -17.93
CA PRO A 195 2.79 -8.65 -18.08
C PRO A 195 2.72 -8.05 -19.47
N ASP A 196 2.84 -8.86 -20.51
CA ASP A 196 2.81 -8.42 -21.91
C ASP A 196 1.44 -7.83 -22.31
N GLN A 197 0.36 -8.43 -21.80
CA GLN A 197 -0.99 -7.93 -21.98
C GLN A 197 -1.18 -6.56 -21.34
N THR A 198 -0.69 -6.40 -20.11
CA THR A 198 -0.77 -5.11 -19.38
C THR A 198 0.08 -4.05 -20.07
N PHE A 199 1.28 -4.41 -20.48
CA PHE A 199 2.16 -3.54 -21.26
C PHE A 199 1.48 -3.05 -22.53
N MET A 200 0.93 -3.96 -23.34
CA MET A 200 0.24 -3.65 -24.58
C MET A 200 -0.95 -2.71 -24.36
N ILE A 201 -1.75 -2.91 -23.30
CA ILE A 201 -2.87 -2.02 -22.98
C ILE A 201 -2.36 -0.63 -22.59
N CYS A 202 -1.33 -0.52 -21.75
CA CYS A 202 -0.73 0.76 -21.36
C CYS A 202 -0.18 1.52 -22.59
N GLU A 203 0.53 0.82 -23.51
CA GLU A 203 1.00 1.38 -24.77
C GLU A 203 -0.17 1.88 -25.64
N ALA A 204 -1.21 1.06 -25.79
CA ALA A 204 -2.36 1.41 -26.61
C ALA A 204 -3.18 2.57 -26.03
N VAL A 205 -3.33 2.65 -24.71
CA VAL A 205 -3.99 3.80 -24.04
C VAL A 205 -3.17 5.08 -24.25
N ASN A 206 -1.85 4.97 -24.16
CA ASN A 206 -0.88 6.06 -24.40
C ASN A 206 -1.16 7.32 -23.58
N SER A 207 -1.33 7.16 -22.26
CA SER A 207 -1.57 8.26 -21.33
C SER A 207 -0.62 8.20 -20.12
N PRO A 208 -0.16 9.33 -19.59
CA PRO A 208 0.56 9.36 -18.32
C PRO A 208 -0.31 8.91 -17.14
N SER A 209 -1.64 8.94 -17.28
CA SER A 209 -2.61 8.52 -16.26
C SER A 209 -3.06 7.06 -16.39
N CYS A 210 -2.41 6.25 -17.24
CA CYS A 210 -2.63 4.81 -17.33
C CYS A 210 -1.30 4.08 -17.37
N LYS A 211 -0.99 3.39 -16.27
CA LYS A 211 0.28 2.73 -16.06
C LYS A 211 0.07 1.33 -15.49
N TYR A 212 1.16 0.62 -15.23
CA TYR A 212 1.18 -0.75 -14.72
C TYR A 212 1.45 -0.77 -13.22
N LEU A 213 0.62 -1.48 -12.47
CA LEU A 213 0.91 -1.99 -11.15
C LEU A 213 1.44 -3.42 -11.31
N PHE A 214 2.73 -3.61 -11.06
CA PHE A 214 3.37 -4.91 -11.13
C PHE A 214 3.38 -5.55 -9.74
N ASP A 215 2.38 -6.40 -9.45
CA ASP A 215 2.40 -7.24 -8.24
C ASP A 215 3.30 -8.46 -8.46
N MET A 216 4.40 -8.52 -7.73
CA MET A 216 5.41 -9.56 -7.87
C MET A 216 4.86 -10.95 -7.50
N TYR A 217 3.92 -11.04 -6.56
CA TYR A 217 3.29 -12.31 -6.20
C TYR A 217 2.44 -12.87 -7.35
N HIS A 218 1.58 -12.05 -7.93
CA HIS A 218 0.74 -12.47 -9.06
C HIS A 218 1.57 -12.81 -10.29
N MET A 219 2.60 -12.03 -10.58
CA MET A 219 3.47 -12.27 -11.72
C MET A 219 4.33 -13.52 -11.54
N GLN A 220 4.79 -13.82 -10.31
CA GLN A 220 5.49 -15.08 -10.05
C GLN A 220 4.59 -16.28 -10.31
N ARG A 221 3.32 -16.23 -9.92
CA ARG A 221 2.36 -17.31 -10.15
C ARG A 221 1.97 -17.51 -11.62
N ASN A 222 1.92 -16.44 -12.39
CA ASN A 222 1.49 -16.51 -13.78
C ASN A 222 2.64 -16.83 -14.74
N GLU A 223 3.85 -16.29 -14.51
CA GLU A 223 4.96 -16.40 -15.47
C GLU A 223 6.34 -16.62 -14.84
N GLY A 224 6.60 -16.09 -13.64
CA GLY A 224 7.95 -16.03 -13.10
C GLY A 224 8.83 -14.98 -13.78
N ASP A 225 10.13 -15.20 -13.86
CA ASP A 225 11.13 -14.27 -14.46
C ASP A 225 10.92 -12.80 -14.04
N ILE A 226 10.76 -12.59 -12.73
CA ILE A 226 10.33 -11.30 -12.16
C ILE A 226 11.20 -10.14 -12.60
N ILE A 227 12.54 -10.26 -12.48
CA ILE A 227 13.46 -9.19 -12.86
C ILE A 227 13.38 -8.93 -14.38
N GLY A 228 13.35 -9.98 -15.20
CA GLY A 228 13.24 -9.85 -16.64
C GLY A 228 11.91 -9.19 -17.06
N ASN A 229 10.79 -9.52 -16.40
CA ASN A 229 9.49 -8.91 -16.67
C ASN A 229 9.43 -7.44 -16.19
N ILE A 230 10.05 -7.10 -15.05
CA ILE A 230 10.21 -5.71 -14.61
C ILE A 230 10.99 -4.90 -15.66
N ASP A 231 12.08 -5.44 -16.18
CA ASP A 231 12.90 -4.74 -17.18
C ASP A 231 12.13 -4.48 -18.48
N ARG A 232 11.41 -5.49 -18.98
CA ARG A 232 10.58 -5.36 -20.19
C ARG A 232 9.46 -4.33 -20.05
N ALA A 233 8.83 -4.27 -18.87
CA ALA A 233 7.67 -3.39 -18.65
C ALA A 233 8.06 -2.05 -17.99
N TRP A 234 9.35 -1.78 -17.72
CA TRP A 234 9.83 -0.68 -16.89
C TRP A 234 9.22 0.69 -17.20
N GLN A 235 9.10 1.03 -18.47
CA GLN A 235 8.55 2.33 -18.88
C GLN A 235 7.09 2.56 -18.51
N HIS A 236 6.35 1.48 -18.22
CA HIS A 236 4.95 1.55 -17.82
C HIS A 236 4.74 1.28 -16.33
N ILE A 237 5.72 0.71 -15.61
CA ILE A 237 5.57 0.44 -14.18
C ILE A 237 5.56 1.77 -13.42
N ALA A 238 4.43 2.05 -12.73
CA ALA A 238 4.29 3.19 -11.84
C ALA A 238 4.11 2.78 -10.37
N TYR A 239 3.79 1.52 -10.12
CA TYR A 239 3.61 0.97 -8.79
C TYR A 239 4.05 -0.49 -8.74
N LEU A 240 4.55 -0.92 -7.58
CA LEU A 240 4.97 -2.31 -7.33
C LEU A 240 4.31 -2.82 -6.06
N GLN A 241 3.93 -4.10 -6.05
CA GLN A 241 3.47 -4.77 -4.83
C GLN A 241 4.29 -6.01 -4.53
N ILE A 242 4.36 -6.34 -3.24
CA ILE A 242 5.20 -7.38 -2.65
C ILE A 242 4.32 -8.46 -2.02
N GLY A 243 4.65 -9.71 -2.26
CA GLY A 243 4.14 -10.86 -1.56
C GLY A 243 4.97 -12.09 -1.94
N ASP A 244 5.53 -12.81 -0.97
CA ASP A 244 6.36 -13.97 -1.27
C ASP A 244 5.51 -15.18 -1.65
N ASN A 245 5.90 -15.84 -2.71
CA ASN A 245 5.20 -17.00 -3.26
C ASN A 245 5.73 -18.30 -2.60
N PRO A 246 4.88 -19.29 -2.28
CA PRO A 246 3.45 -19.40 -2.60
C PRO A 246 2.50 -18.85 -1.54
N GLY A 247 2.98 -18.48 -0.35
CA GLY A 247 2.13 -18.18 0.81
C GLY A 247 1.54 -16.79 0.83
N ARG A 248 1.94 -15.86 -0.06
CA ARG A 248 1.62 -14.42 -0.06
C ARG A 248 1.88 -13.81 1.32
N LYS A 249 3.14 -13.93 1.78
CA LYS A 249 3.62 -13.43 3.08
C LYS A 249 4.81 -12.49 2.88
N GLU A 250 5.43 -12.07 3.99
CA GLU A 250 6.62 -11.20 3.97
C GLU A 250 7.81 -11.83 3.25
N PRO A 251 8.76 -11.03 2.72
CA PRO A 251 9.97 -11.50 2.05
C PRO A 251 10.76 -12.54 2.85
N GLY A 252 11.21 -13.59 2.16
CA GLY A 252 12.01 -14.67 2.74
C GLY A 252 11.19 -15.81 3.35
N THR A 253 9.86 -15.79 3.19
CA THR A 253 8.98 -16.88 3.63
C THR A 253 8.62 -17.86 2.52
N GLY A 254 9.04 -17.60 1.29
CA GLY A 254 8.76 -18.40 0.12
C GLY A 254 9.99 -18.61 -0.78
N GLU A 255 9.75 -18.61 -2.09
CA GLU A 255 10.76 -18.98 -3.10
C GLU A 255 11.41 -17.77 -3.79
N MET A 256 10.92 -16.54 -3.55
CA MET A 256 11.39 -15.34 -4.26
C MET A 256 12.62 -14.74 -3.58
N ASN A 257 13.65 -14.41 -4.37
CA ASN A 257 14.82 -13.72 -3.85
C ASN A 257 14.61 -12.21 -3.78
N TYR A 258 13.85 -11.74 -2.79
CA TYR A 258 13.54 -10.32 -2.62
C TYR A 258 14.77 -9.44 -2.41
N ARG A 259 15.84 -9.94 -1.81
CA ARG A 259 17.09 -9.18 -1.68
C ARG A 259 17.65 -8.78 -3.05
N ASN A 260 17.68 -9.72 -3.99
CA ASN A 260 18.15 -9.44 -5.36
C ASN A 260 17.18 -8.55 -6.12
N ILE A 261 15.87 -8.76 -5.97
CA ILE A 261 14.85 -7.94 -6.60
C ILE A 261 14.93 -6.48 -6.09
N PHE A 262 15.04 -6.27 -4.79
CA PHE A 262 15.14 -4.94 -4.19
C PHE A 262 16.44 -4.24 -4.60
N HIS A 263 17.57 -4.95 -4.63
CA HIS A 263 18.83 -4.41 -5.16
C HIS A 263 18.67 -3.95 -6.61
N HIS A 264 18.08 -4.77 -7.47
CA HIS A 264 17.82 -4.43 -8.86
C HIS A 264 16.95 -3.17 -9.01
N LEU A 265 15.86 -3.07 -8.25
CA LEU A 265 14.99 -1.89 -8.24
C LEU A 265 15.72 -0.63 -7.75
N TYR A 266 16.57 -0.77 -6.75
CA TYR A 266 17.40 0.32 -6.23
C TYR A 266 18.40 0.81 -7.29
N GLU A 267 19.12 -0.08 -7.97
CA GLU A 267 20.05 0.24 -9.05
C GLU A 267 19.35 0.90 -10.24
N LYS A 268 18.12 0.48 -10.56
CA LYS A 268 17.28 1.15 -11.57
C LYS A 268 16.81 2.54 -11.13
N GLY A 269 17.05 2.94 -9.90
CA GLY A 269 16.63 4.23 -9.36
C GLY A 269 15.15 4.32 -9.04
N TYR A 270 14.46 3.21 -8.74
CA TYR A 270 13.05 3.24 -8.37
C TYR A 270 12.82 4.12 -7.13
N LYS A 271 11.89 5.07 -7.23
CA LYS A 271 11.52 6.00 -6.14
C LYS A 271 10.03 5.94 -5.79
N GLY A 272 9.30 5.04 -6.44
CA GLY A 272 7.89 4.80 -6.14
C GLY A 272 7.68 4.03 -4.84
N VAL A 273 6.44 3.65 -4.59
CA VAL A 273 6.06 2.81 -3.43
C VAL A 273 6.10 1.35 -3.83
N LEU A 274 6.55 0.51 -2.91
CA LEU A 274 6.40 -0.94 -2.95
C LEU A 274 5.37 -1.32 -1.90
N GLY A 275 4.13 -1.56 -2.31
CA GLY A 275 3.02 -1.95 -1.42
C GLY A 275 3.23 -3.32 -0.82
N MET A 276 3.00 -3.44 0.48
CA MET A 276 3.16 -4.71 1.21
C MET A 276 1.84 -5.51 1.17
N GLU A 277 1.38 -5.88 -0.03
CA GLU A 277 0.08 -6.54 -0.21
C GLU A 277 0.14 -8.05 0.10
N HIS A 278 0.39 -8.35 1.35
CA HIS A 278 0.53 -9.72 1.83
C HIS A 278 0.14 -9.86 3.30
N GLY A 279 -0.16 -11.09 3.71
CA GLY A 279 -0.32 -11.42 5.11
C GLY A 279 1.02 -11.63 5.83
N MET A 280 0.96 -12.08 7.10
CA MET A 280 2.14 -12.45 7.89
C MET A 280 2.26 -13.97 8.02
N ALA A 281 3.48 -14.49 8.07
CA ALA A 281 3.75 -15.90 8.38
C ALA A 281 3.55 -16.18 9.88
N GLY A 282 3.99 -15.26 10.73
CA GLY A 282 3.77 -15.31 12.16
C GLY A 282 2.44 -14.70 12.59
N THR A 283 2.12 -14.80 13.88
CA THR A 283 0.90 -14.24 14.47
C THR A 283 1.22 -13.31 15.65
N GLY A 284 0.28 -12.40 15.95
CA GLY A 284 0.40 -11.49 17.09
C GLY A 284 1.62 -10.55 16.99
N ALA A 285 2.00 -9.97 18.12
CA ALA A 285 3.11 -9.01 18.18
C ALA A 285 4.45 -9.60 17.73
N GLU A 286 4.69 -10.89 17.97
CA GLU A 286 5.94 -11.55 17.53
C GLU A 286 5.97 -11.74 16.01
N GLY A 287 4.82 -12.02 15.37
CA GLY A 287 4.70 -12.05 13.90
C GLY A 287 4.99 -10.68 13.29
N GLU A 288 4.46 -9.61 13.88
CA GLU A 288 4.71 -8.24 13.42
C GLU A 288 6.19 -7.83 13.54
N LYS A 289 6.86 -8.23 14.63
CA LYS A 289 8.32 -8.04 14.78
C LYS A 289 9.13 -8.82 13.76
N ALA A 290 8.74 -10.07 13.51
CA ALA A 290 9.39 -10.93 12.52
C ALA A 290 9.25 -10.35 11.10
N LEU A 291 8.08 -9.80 10.74
CA LEU A 291 7.85 -9.10 9.49
C LEU A 291 8.79 -7.90 9.32
N ILE A 292 8.91 -7.04 10.34
CA ILE A 292 9.85 -5.90 10.29
C ILE A 292 11.29 -6.40 10.07
N ALA A 293 11.70 -7.45 10.78
CA ALA A 293 13.03 -8.04 10.63
C ALA A 293 13.26 -8.60 9.23
N ALA A 294 12.26 -9.26 8.63
CA ALA A 294 12.33 -9.79 7.26
C ALA A 294 12.55 -8.67 6.23
N TYR A 295 11.84 -7.55 6.35
CA TYR A 295 12.07 -6.38 5.51
C TYR A 295 13.46 -5.78 5.70
N ARG A 296 13.95 -5.65 6.95
CA ARG A 296 15.32 -5.19 7.24
C ARG A 296 16.37 -6.11 6.60
N GLN A 297 16.17 -7.42 6.66
CA GLN A 297 17.05 -8.38 6.03
C GLN A 297 17.03 -8.29 4.50
N ALA A 298 15.84 -8.20 3.90
CA ALA A 298 15.71 -8.09 2.45
C ALA A 298 16.25 -6.76 1.90
N ASP A 299 16.14 -5.67 2.69
CA ASP A 299 16.63 -4.32 2.34
C ASP A 299 18.15 -4.14 2.59
N SER A 300 18.83 -5.11 3.21
CA SER A 300 20.29 -5.08 3.47
C SER A 300 21.10 -5.57 2.27
N PHE A 301 20.85 -4.99 1.10
CA PHE A 301 21.47 -5.39 -0.16
C PHE A 301 22.69 -4.51 -0.57
N LEU A 302 22.94 -3.42 0.15
CA LEU A 302 24.12 -2.56 0.03
C LEU A 302 25.24 -3.03 0.92
#